data_a2f5269038005a64be8d56ac608fcc2a
#
_entry.id   a2f5269038005a64be8d56ac608fcc2a
#
_cell.length_a   1.000
_cell.length_b   1.000
_cell.length_c   1.000
_cell.angle_alpha   90.00
_cell.angle_beta   90.00
_cell.angle_gamma   90.00
#
_symmetry.space_group_name_H-M   'P 1'
#
loop_
_entity.id
_entity.type
_entity.pdbx_description
1 polymer ?
#
loop_
_entity_poly.entity_id
_entity_poly.type
_entity_poly.pdbx_seq_one_letter_code
_entity_poly.pdbx_strand_id
1 'polypeptide(L)'
;MTPEQYFNLKQKVIDAGYEYDVTWAETVGECKNADDFACEYAYVVCNSGMKAQIARAIFDKVWKALNEGRSSNTVFGHKGKTAAMDWVFDHRDTLFVDYLASNDKLDFLRELPWIGDITKYHLAKNFGVDCCKPDRHLVRIAQQYETTPEELCRRLSEQTGNRIGVVDLVIWRAANLRFV
;
A
#
# COMPACT_ATOMS: atom_id res chain seq x y z
N MET A 1 16.93 15.69 2.39
CA MET A 1 16.17 16.16 1.20
C MET A 1 15.49 17.47 1.57
N THR A 2 15.58 18.47 0.71
CA THR A 2 14.88 19.76 0.89
C THR A 2 13.50 19.72 0.20
N PRO A 3 12.58 20.63 0.55
CA PRO A 3 11.30 20.77 -0.17
C PRO A 3 11.47 20.96 -1.68
N GLU A 4 12.42 21.76 -2.11
CA GLU A 4 12.70 22.00 -3.53
C GLU A 4 13.15 20.71 -4.24
N GLN A 5 14.05 19.93 -3.62
CA GLN A 5 14.49 18.64 -4.16
C GLN A 5 13.30 17.67 -4.28
N TYR A 6 12.41 17.66 -3.27
CA TYR A 6 11.21 16.84 -3.29
C TYR A 6 10.25 17.24 -4.41
N PHE A 7 9.92 18.53 -4.56
CA PHE A 7 9.04 18.98 -5.64
C PHE A 7 9.61 18.68 -7.03
N ASN A 8 10.92 18.82 -7.20
CA ASN A 8 11.59 18.43 -8.45
C ASN A 8 11.45 16.91 -8.72
N LEU A 9 11.61 16.07 -7.67
CA LEU A 9 11.37 14.63 -7.82
C LEU A 9 9.91 14.33 -8.16
N LYS A 10 8.96 14.98 -7.49
CA LYS A 10 7.52 14.82 -7.75
C LYS A 10 7.20 15.14 -9.22
N GLN A 11 7.74 16.25 -9.73
CA GLN A 11 7.54 16.62 -11.13
C GLN A 11 8.14 15.56 -12.09
N LYS A 12 9.38 15.10 -11.82
CA LYS A 12 9.99 14.02 -12.64
C LYS A 12 9.19 12.74 -12.65
N VAL A 13 8.55 12.38 -11.52
CA VAL A 13 7.68 11.20 -11.42
C VAL A 13 6.42 11.40 -12.28
N ILE A 14 5.82 12.58 -12.23
CA ILE A 14 4.67 12.96 -13.07
C ILE A 14 5.04 12.92 -14.56
N ASP A 15 6.14 13.56 -14.95
CA ASP A 15 6.63 13.59 -16.33
C ASP A 15 6.97 12.21 -16.89
N ALA A 16 7.34 11.26 -16.01
CA ALA A 16 7.56 9.86 -16.36
C ALA A 16 6.26 9.04 -16.51
N GLY A 17 5.08 9.69 -16.44
CA GLY A 17 3.77 9.08 -16.66
C GLY A 17 3.08 8.50 -15.42
N TYR A 18 3.52 8.87 -14.22
CA TYR A 18 2.95 8.40 -12.94
C TYR A 18 2.07 9.44 -12.23
N GLU A 19 1.50 10.38 -12.97
CA GLU A 19 0.56 11.38 -12.44
C GLU A 19 -0.63 10.71 -11.74
N TYR A 20 -1.17 9.65 -12.33
CA TYR A 20 -2.29 8.91 -11.74
C TYR A 20 -1.94 8.36 -10.34
N ASP A 21 -0.73 7.80 -10.15
CA ASP A 21 -0.31 7.26 -8.85
C ASP A 21 -0.21 8.38 -7.80
N VAL A 22 0.33 9.55 -8.20
CA VAL A 22 0.46 10.71 -7.32
C VAL A 22 -0.92 11.24 -6.92
N THR A 23 -1.81 11.47 -7.90
CA THR A 23 -3.18 11.94 -7.67
C THR A 23 -3.97 10.96 -6.80
N TRP A 24 -3.83 9.65 -7.05
CA TRP A 24 -4.44 8.64 -6.20
C TRP A 24 -3.97 8.77 -4.73
N ALA A 25 -2.67 8.89 -4.49
CA ALA A 25 -2.15 9.03 -3.12
C ALA A 25 -2.60 10.33 -2.43
N GLU A 26 -2.80 11.40 -3.20
CA GLU A 26 -3.34 12.68 -2.69
C GLU A 26 -4.81 12.57 -2.29
N THR A 27 -5.58 11.74 -2.99
CA THR A 27 -7.04 11.69 -2.89
C THR A 27 -7.58 10.43 -2.25
N VAL A 28 -6.73 9.40 -1.99
CA VAL A 28 -7.17 8.15 -1.36
C VAL A 28 -7.86 8.45 -0.03
N GLY A 29 -9.11 7.99 0.08
CA GLY A 29 -9.94 8.13 1.27
C GLY A 29 -9.90 6.88 2.16
N GLU A 30 -10.63 6.96 3.26
CA GLU A 30 -10.82 5.84 4.16
C GLU A 30 -11.54 4.66 3.47
N CYS A 31 -11.23 3.44 3.90
CA CYS A 31 -11.95 2.24 3.51
C CYS A 31 -13.43 2.37 3.89
N LYS A 32 -14.36 2.18 2.94
CA LYS A 32 -15.76 2.58 3.09
C LYS A 32 -16.68 1.44 3.53
N ASN A 33 -16.33 0.22 3.20
CA ASN A 33 -17.16 -0.96 3.44
C ASN A 33 -16.33 -2.25 3.47
N ALA A 34 -16.97 -3.35 3.83
CA ALA A 34 -16.35 -4.66 3.95
C ALA A 34 -15.82 -5.21 2.61
N ASP A 35 -16.50 -4.91 1.50
CA ASP A 35 -16.04 -5.36 0.18
C ASP A 35 -14.77 -4.60 -0.25
N ASP A 36 -14.70 -3.28 -0.03
CA ASP A 36 -13.47 -2.49 -0.24
C ASP A 36 -12.33 -3.02 0.64
N PHE A 37 -12.62 -3.37 1.91
CA PHE A 37 -11.64 -3.95 2.82
C PHE A 37 -11.04 -5.25 2.27
N ALA A 38 -11.90 -6.20 1.86
CA ALA A 38 -11.45 -7.47 1.31
C ALA A 38 -10.74 -7.30 -0.05
N CYS A 39 -11.19 -6.35 -0.87
CA CYS A 39 -10.61 -6.04 -2.18
C CYS A 39 -9.16 -5.56 -2.05
N GLU A 40 -8.94 -4.54 -1.24
CA GLU A 40 -7.60 -3.98 -1.01
C GLU A 40 -6.67 -4.98 -0.31
N TYR A 41 -7.20 -5.77 0.64
CA TYR A 41 -6.44 -6.85 1.25
C TYR A 41 -5.97 -7.87 0.19
N ALA A 42 -6.88 -8.38 -0.65
CA ALA A 42 -6.54 -9.34 -1.69
C ALA A 42 -5.52 -8.77 -2.69
N TYR A 43 -5.67 -7.48 -3.06
CA TYR A 43 -4.72 -6.78 -3.92
C TYR A 43 -3.32 -6.74 -3.30
N VAL A 44 -3.21 -6.38 -2.04
CA VAL A 44 -1.91 -6.29 -1.33
C VAL A 44 -1.27 -7.66 -1.17
N VAL A 45 -2.05 -8.70 -0.83
CA VAL A 45 -1.55 -10.09 -0.73
C VAL A 45 -1.05 -10.59 -2.09
N CYS A 46 -1.75 -10.29 -3.19
CA CYS A 46 -1.28 -10.62 -4.54
C CYS A 46 0.05 -9.93 -4.86
N ASN A 47 0.21 -8.65 -4.49
CA ASN A 47 1.42 -7.88 -4.75
C ASN A 47 2.63 -8.31 -3.89
N SER A 48 2.41 -8.93 -2.74
CA SER A 48 3.48 -9.34 -1.84
C SER A 48 4.44 -10.34 -2.52
N GLY A 49 5.70 -9.90 -2.73
CA GLY A 49 6.75 -10.72 -3.34
C GLY A 49 6.64 -10.96 -4.85
N MET A 50 5.79 -10.18 -5.55
CA MET A 50 5.63 -10.27 -7.01
C MET A 50 5.84 -8.93 -7.71
N LYS A 51 6.14 -8.99 -9.01
CA LYS A 51 6.15 -7.79 -9.87
C LYS A 51 4.72 -7.29 -10.03
N ALA A 52 4.51 -5.97 -9.92
CA ALA A 52 3.18 -5.34 -9.91
C ALA A 52 2.28 -5.74 -11.10
N GLN A 53 2.85 -5.82 -12.32
CA GLN A 53 2.11 -6.22 -13.52
C GLN A 53 1.57 -7.65 -13.45
N ILE A 54 2.38 -8.59 -12.92
CA ILE A 54 1.96 -9.99 -12.73
C ILE A 54 0.92 -10.06 -11.61
N ALA A 55 1.16 -9.37 -10.50
CA ALA A 55 0.25 -9.32 -9.36
C ALA A 55 -1.13 -8.78 -9.75
N ARG A 56 -1.19 -7.74 -10.59
CA ARG A 56 -2.46 -7.17 -11.08
C ARG A 56 -3.27 -8.19 -11.87
N ALA A 57 -2.64 -8.89 -12.81
CA ALA A 57 -3.34 -9.90 -13.62
C ALA A 57 -3.83 -11.09 -12.79
N ILE A 58 -3.13 -11.44 -11.71
CA ILE A 58 -3.56 -12.47 -10.75
C ILE A 58 -4.73 -11.94 -9.93
N PHE A 59 -4.61 -10.73 -9.38
CA PHE A 59 -5.65 -10.09 -8.57
C PHE A 59 -6.99 -10.02 -9.33
N ASP A 60 -7.00 -9.59 -10.58
CA ASP A 60 -8.22 -9.48 -11.38
C ASP A 60 -8.96 -10.83 -11.49
N LYS A 61 -8.21 -11.94 -11.62
CA LYS A 61 -8.79 -13.30 -11.63
C LYS A 61 -9.28 -13.73 -10.25
N VAL A 62 -8.48 -13.48 -9.21
CA VAL A 62 -8.82 -13.80 -7.82
C VAL A 62 -10.07 -13.06 -7.40
N TRP A 63 -10.13 -11.75 -7.61
CA TRP A 63 -11.29 -10.94 -7.23
C TRP A 63 -12.56 -11.38 -7.95
N LYS A 64 -12.46 -11.70 -9.24
CA LYS A 64 -13.57 -12.28 -10.00
C LYS A 64 -14.03 -13.61 -9.39
N ALA A 65 -13.12 -14.53 -9.08
CA ALA A 65 -13.46 -15.83 -8.52
C ALA A 65 -14.18 -15.69 -7.16
N LEU A 66 -13.68 -14.85 -6.26
CA LEU A 66 -14.29 -14.59 -4.95
C LEU A 66 -15.71 -14.05 -5.08
N ASN A 67 -15.95 -13.07 -5.96
CA ASN A 67 -17.29 -12.51 -6.21
C ASN A 67 -18.24 -13.49 -6.89
N GLU A 68 -17.74 -14.52 -7.56
CA GLU A 68 -18.54 -15.62 -8.12
C GLU A 68 -18.78 -16.75 -7.11
N GLY A 69 -18.39 -16.60 -5.84
CA GLY A 69 -18.49 -17.62 -4.80
C GLY A 69 -17.55 -18.80 -4.99
N ARG A 70 -16.45 -18.63 -5.74
CA ARG A 70 -15.44 -19.64 -5.99
C ARG A 70 -14.16 -19.32 -5.19
N SER A 71 -13.50 -20.37 -4.69
CA SER A 71 -12.19 -20.20 -4.03
C SER A 71 -11.17 -19.61 -4.99
N SER A 72 -10.35 -18.70 -4.49
CA SER A 72 -9.26 -18.06 -5.21
C SER A 72 -8.18 -19.05 -5.69
N ASN A 73 -8.09 -20.25 -5.07
CA ASN A 73 -7.15 -21.30 -5.48
C ASN A 73 -7.47 -21.89 -6.86
N THR A 74 -8.68 -21.69 -7.38
CA THR A 74 -9.07 -22.12 -8.72
C THR A 74 -8.37 -21.34 -9.82
N VAL A 75 -7.80 -20.18 -9.50
CA VAL A 75 -7.16 -19.26 -10.46
C VAL A 75 -5.73 -18.85 -10.07
N PHE A 76 -5.33 -19.12 -8.83
CA PHE A 76 -3.99 -18.78 -8.31
C PHE A 76 -3.42 -19.94 -7.47
N GLY A 77 -2.32 -20.53 -7.93
CA GLY A 77 -1.76 -21.76 -7.34
C GLY A 77 -1.03 -21.62 -5.99
N HIS A 78 -0.96 -20.43 -5.40
CA HIS A 78 -0.26 -20.22 -4.13
C HIS A 78 -1.17 -20.50 -2.92
N LYS A 79 -1.19 -21.78 -2.47
CA LYS A 79 -2.12 -22.30 -1.43
C LYS A 79 -2.26 -21.42 -0.18
N GLY A 80 -1.14 -20.91 0.37
CA GLY A 80 -1.20 -20.09 1.58
C GLY A 80 -1.88 -18.73 1.35
N LYS A 81 -1.54 -18.05 0.25
CA LYS A 81 -2.16 -16.76 -0.09
C LYS A 81 -3.64 -16.92 -0.41
N THR A 82 -4.00 -17.95 -1.16
CA THR A 82 -5.39 -18.19 -1.55
C THR A 82 -6.25 -18.54 -0.34
N ALA A 83 -5.80 -19.43 0.55
CA ALA A 83 -6.51 -19.72 1.79
C ALA A 83 -6.73 -18.46 2.65
N ALA A 84 -5.72 -17.58 2.72
CA ALA A 84 -5.84 -16.32 3.45
C ALA A 84 -6.83 -15.35 2.80
N MET A 85 -6.82 -15.21 1.46
CA MET A 85 -7.74 -14.33 0.73
C MET A 85 -9.19 -14.84 0.82
N ASP A 86 -9.40 -16.15 0.70
CA ASP A 86 -10.72 -16.76 0.86
C ASP A 86 -11.24 -16.51 2.29
N TRP A 87 -10.41 -16.74 3.30
CA TRP A 87 -10.80 -16.53 4.69
C TRP A 87 -11.15 -15.06 4.99
N VAL A 88 -10.33 -14.10 4.55
CA VAL A 88 -10.63 -12.67 4.76
C VAL A 88 -11.89 -12.26 4.01
N PHE A 89 -12.10 -12.77 2.80
CA PHE A 89 -13.31 -12.48 2.03
C PHE A 89 -14.58 -12.98 2.73
N ASP A 90 -14.54 -14.19 3.30
CA ASP A 90 -15.66 -14.79 4.02
C ASP A 90 -15.97 -14.08 5.35
N HIS A 91 -14.95 -13.50 6.00
CA HIS A 91 -15.08 -12.81 7.30
C HIS A 91 -15.05 -11.28 7.19
N ARG A 92 -15.14 -10.71 5.98
CA ARG A 92 -14.90 -9.29 5.71
C ARG A 92 -15.78 -8.34 6.50
N ASP A 93 -17.04 -8.71 6.73
CA ASP A 93 -17.97 -7.85 7.48
C ASP A 93 -17.52 -7.68 8.95
N THR A 94 -17.17 -8.77 9.61
CA THR A 94 -16.66 -8.75 10.99
C THR A 94 -15.30 -8.04 11.04
N LEU A 95 -14.38 -8.40 10.14
CA LEU A 95 -13.05 -7.80 10.11
C LEU A 95 -13.08 -6.30 9.84
N PHE A 96 -13.99 -5.83 9.00
CA PHE A 96 -14.16 -4.40 8.74
C PHE A 96 -14.67 -3.66 9.98
N VAL A 97 -15.66 -4.22 10.69
CA VAL A 97 -16.16 -3.65 11.95
C VAL A 97 -15.04 -3.59 12.99
N ASP A 98 -14.29 -4.67 13.17
CA ASP A 98 -13.16 -4.75 14.11
C ASP A 98 -12.05 -3.75 13.71
N TYR A 99 -11.76 -3.62 12.42
CA TYR A 99 -10.84 -2.60 11.91
C TYR A 99 -11.28 -1.20 12.27
N LEU A 100 -12.56 -0.86 12.08
CA LEU A 100 -13.09 0.47 12.45
C LEU A 100 -12.99 0.72 13.94
N ALA A 101 -13.25 -0.29 14.78
CA ALA A 101 -13.19 -0.21 16.23
C ALA A 101 -11.76 -0.17 16.79
N SER A 102 -10.76 -0.64 16.02
CA SER A 102 -9.37 -0.69 16.48
C SER A 102 -8.80 0.69 16.74
N ASN A 103 -8.11 0.87 17.88
CA ASN A 103 -7.37 2.09 18.22
C ASN A 103 -6.04 2.19 17.45
N ASP A 104 -5.41 1.04 17.11
CA ASP A 104 -4.20 0.97 16.32
C ASP A 104 -4.48 0.19 15.01
N LYS A 105 -4.63 0.94 13.93
CA LYS A 105 -4.91 0.39 12.61
C LYS A 105 -3.76 -0.46 12.07
N LEU A 106 -2.51 -0.06 12.35
CA LEU A 106 -1.33 -0.78 11.85
C LEU A 106 -1.15 -2.12 12.57
N ASP A 107 -1.37 -2.16 13.88
CA ASP A 107 -1.30 -3.39 14.64
C ASP A 107 -2.45 -4.33 14.25
N PHE A 108 -3.67 -3.83 14.10
CA PHE A 108 -4.78 -4.64 13.59
C PHE A 108 -4.45 -5.27 12.23
N LEU A 109 -3.97 -4.48 11.29
CA LEU A 109 -3.65 -4.98 9.95
C LEU A 109 -2.52 -6.02 9.96
N ARG A 110 -1.56 -5.89 10.88
CA ARG A 110 -0.46 -6.85 11.02
C ARG A 110 -0.93 -8.25 11.41
N GLU A 111 -2.02 -8.35 12.17
CA GLU A 111 -2.59 -9.65 12.60
C GLU A 111 -3.33 -10.38 11.47
N LEU A 112 -3.64 -9.71 10.35
CA LEU A 112 -4.25 -10.37 9.21
C LEU A 112 -3.28 -11.37 8.55
N PRO A 113 -3.77 -12.53 8.09
CA PRO A 113 -2.93 -13.53 7.43
C PRO A 113 -2.13 -12.91 6.26
N TRP A 114 -0.89 -13.31 6.08
CA TRP A 114 0.01 -12.82 5.01
C TRP A 114 0.32 -11.31 5.05
N ILE A 115 -0.10 -10.59 6.06
CA ILE A 115 0.30 -9.21 6.30
C ILE A 115 1.41 -9.22 7.35
N GLY A 116 2.60 -8.77 6.96
CA GLY A 116 3.76 -8.65 7.83
C GLY A 116 4.08 -7.20 8.16
N ASP A 117 5.18 -7.00 8.90
CA ASP A 117 5.61 -5.69 9.43
C ASP A 117 5.77 -4.59 8.36
N ILE A 118 6.11 -4.94 7.13
CA ILE A 118 6.23 -3.97 6.03
C ILE A 118 4.95 -3.90 5.20
N THR A 119 4.27 -5.05 5.01
CA THR A 119 3.09 -5.12 4.15
C THR A 119 1.89 -4.40 4.77
N LYS A 120 1.79 -4.34 6.11
CA LYS A 120 0.76 -3.59 6.83
C LYS A 120 0.67 -2.12 6.40
N TYR A 121 1.81 -1.48 6.15
CA TYR A 121 1.84 -0.08 5.68
C TYR A 121 1.31 0.07 4.25
N HIS A 122 1.50 -0.93 3.39
CA HIS A 122 0.91 -0.92 2.06
C HIS A 122 -0.62 -0.95 2.14
N LEU A 123 -1.15 -1.88 2.94
CA LEU A 123 -2.59 -2.00 3.14
C LEU A 123 -3.18 -0.76 3.85
N ALA A 124 -2.51 -0.25 4.89
CA ALA A 124 -2.91 0.95 5.60
C ALA A 124 -3.04 2.17 4.67
N LYS A 125 -2.07 2.38 3.77
CA LYS A 125 -2.13 3.47 2.77
C LYS A 125 -3.32 3.31 1.82
N ASN A 126 -3.61 2.08 1.38
CA ASN A 126 -4.78 1.82 0.54
C ASN A 126 -6.10 2.07 1.29
N PHE A 127 -6.10 1.96 2.61
CA PHE A 127 -7.22 2.33 3.48
C PHE A 127 -7.22 3.81 3.90
N GLY A 128 -6.40 4.65 3.27
CA GLY A 128 -6.36 6.08 3.53
C GLY A 128 -5.58 6.51 4.77
N VAL A 129 -4.97 5.57 5.51
CA VAL A 129 -4.11 5.91 6.65
C VAL A 129 -2.88 6.65 6.14
N ASP A 130 -2.64 7.84 6.70
CA ASP A 130 -1.50 8.67 6.29
C ASP A 130 -0.22 8.20 6.98
N CYS A 131 0.50 7.28 6.36
CA CYS A 131 1.70 6.66 6.89
C CYS A 131 2.78 6.43 5.83
N CYS A 132 4.01 6.27 6.29
CA CYS A 132 5.17 5.92 5.49
C CYS A 132 5.42 4.42 5.56
N LYS A 133 5.74 3.78 4.43
CA LYS A 133 6.16 2.39 4.35
C LYS A 133 7.68 2.29 4.41
N PRO A 134 8.30 1.82 5.51
CA PRO A 134 9.74 1.75 5.67
C PRO A 134 10.34 0.57 4.87
N ASP A 135 10.17 0.59 3.55
CA ASP A 135 10.76 -0.42 2.69
C ASP A 135 12.24 -0.11 2.38
N ARG A 136 12.91 -1.07 1.71
CA ARG A 136 14.35 -0.97 1.40
C ARG A 136 14.73 0.29 0.63
N HIS A 137 13.83 0.84 -0.20
CA HIS A 137 14.11 2.04 -0.99
C HIS A 137 14.09 3.28 -0.12
N LEU A 138 13.06 3.43 0.71
CA LEU A 138 12.96 4.54 1.64
C LEU A 138 14.05 4.48 2.71
N VAL A 139 14.35 3.30 3.26
CA VAL A 139 15.44 3.12 4.21
C VAL A 139 16.79 3.58 3.61
N ARG A 140 17.12 3.13 2.40
CA ARG A 140 18.35 3.53 1.71
C ARG A 140 18.43 5.04 1.49
N ILE A 141 17.30 5.66 1.11
CA ILE A 141 17.28 7.12 0.84
C ILE A 141 17.32 7.90 2.14
N ALA A 142 16.57 7.50 3.18
CA ALA A 142 16.60 8.16 4.48
C ALA A 142 18.00 8.15 5.11
N GLN A 143 18.75 7.05 4.97
CA GLN A 143 20.13 6.94 5.43
C GLN A 143 21.07 7.97 4.78
N GLN A 144 20.85 8.37 3.52
CA GLN A 144 21.65 9.42 2.85
C GLN A 144 21.41 10.80 3.49
N TYR A 145 20.32 10.96 4.23
CA TYR A 145 19.97 12.19 4.96
C TYR A 145 20.10 12.03 6.48
N GLU A 146 20.80 10.97 6.93
CA GLU A 146 21.05 10.68 8.35
C GLU A 146 19.77 10.65 9.20
N THR A 147 18.70 10.05 8.67
CA THR A 147 17.37 10.02 9.29
C THR A 147 16.66 8.68 9.06
N THR A 148 15.47 8.50 9.66
CA THR A 148 14.59 7.36 9.38
C THR A 148 13.60 7.67 8.26
N PRO A 149 13.02 6.65 7.59
CA PRO A 149 11.95 6.85 6.61
C PRO A 149 10.79 7.67 7.14
N GLU A 150 10.32 7.37 8.35
CA GLU A 150 9.19 8.03 8.99
C GLU A 150 9.50 9.51 9.22
N GLU A 151 10.67 9.81 9.77
CA GLU A 151 11.09 11.18 10.06
C GLU A 151 11.32 11.98 8.77
N LEU A 152 11.90 11.36 7.73
CA LEU A 152 12.07 12.00 6.43
C LEU A 152 10.71 12.38 5.83
N CYS A 153 9.78 11.43 5.79
CA CYS A 153 8.46 11.65 5.21
C CYS A 153 7.64 12.66 6.03
N ARG A 154 7.67 12.57 7.38
CA ARG A 154 6.98 13.51 8.26
C ARG A 154 7.48 14.94 8.05
N ARG A 155 8.80 15.16 8.09
CA ARG A 155 9.41 16.47 7.89
C ARG A 155 9.07 17.07 6.54
N LEU A 156 9.15 16.28 5.46
CA LEU A 156 8.78 16.76 4.12
C LEU A 156 7.27 17.04 4.03
N SER A 157 6.43 16.22 4.64
CA SER A 157 4.98 16.45 4.72
C SER A 157 4.68 17.81 5.37
N GLU A 158 5.25 18.10 6.53
CA GLU A 158 5.09 19.36 7.25
C GLU A 158 5.57 20.57 6.44
N GLN A 159 6.69 20.44 5.72
CA GLN A 159 7.28 21.54 4.93
C GLN A 159 6.61 21.78 3.59
N THR A 160 5.96 20.78 3.02
CA THR A 160 5.40 20.84 1.66
C THR A 160 3.87 20.86 1.62
N GLY A 161 3.20 20.53 2.74
CA GLY A 161 1.76 20.37 2.82
C GLY A 161 1.23 19.09 2.14
N ASN A 162 2.12 18.22 1.63
CA ASN A 162 1.70 16.94 1.08
C ASN A 162 1.49 15.93 2.22
N ARG A 163 0.58 14.97 2.05
CA ARG A 163 0.40 13.85 2.98
C ARG A 163 1.68 13.01 3.07
N ILE A 164 1.91 12.37 4.21
CA ILE A 164 3.05 11.45 4.42
C ILE A 164 3.06 10.33 3.36
N GLY A 165 1.89 9.76 3.07
CA GLY A 165 1.73 8.71 2.05
C GLY A 165 2.06 9.17 0.63
N VAL A 166 1.84 10.45 0.30
CA VAL A 166 2.24 11.06 -0.98
C VAL A 166 3.76 11.21 -1.06
N VAL A 167 4.37 11.70 0.02
CA VAL A 167 5.84 11.83 0.11
C VAL A 167 6.51 10.48 -0.05
N ASP A 168 6.02 9.47 0.67
CA ASP A 168 6.47 8.07 0.54
C ASP A 168 6.36 7.57 -0.91
N LEU A 169 5.20 7.73 -1.54
CA LEU A 169 4.98 7.27 -2.92
C LEU A 169 5.95 7.93 -3.90
N VAL A 170 6.12 9.24 -3.83
CA VAL A 170 7.00 10.01 -4.73
C VAL A 170 8.45 9.55 -4.59
N ILE A 171 8.97 9.44 -3.36
CA ILE A 171 10.35 8.99 -3.10
C ILE A 171 10.53 7.55 -3.57
N TRP A 172 9.59 6.67 -3.24
CA TRP A 172 9.62 5.27 -3.65
C TRP A 172 9.60 5.12 -5.19
N ARG A 173 8.71 5.87 -5.88
CA ARG A 173 8.61 5.81 -7.33
C ARG A 173 9.89 6.37 -8.00
N ALA A 174 10.42 7.49 -7.49
CA ALA A 174 11.67 8.07 -7.96
C ALA A 174 12.85 7.09 -7.80
N ALA A 175 12.90 6.35 -6.69
CA ALA A 175 13.91 5.30 -6.48
C ALA A 175 13.77 4.14 -7.48
N ASN A 176 12.54 3.69 -7.78
CA ASN A 176 12.30 2.66 -8.79
C ASN A 176 12.71 3.10 -10.20
N LEU A 177 12.54 4.38 -10.50
CA LEU A 177 12.93 5.00 -11.78
C LEU A 177 14.43 5.41 -11.81
N ARG A 178 15.15 5.19 -10.72
CA ARG A 178 16.58 5.56 -10.56
C ARG A 178 16.84 7.05 -10.68
N PHE A 179 15.90 7.88 -10.24
CA PHE A 179 16.08 9.33 -10.14
C PHE A 179 16.79 9.74 -8.84
N VAL A 180 16.83 8.82 -7.86
CA VAL A 180 17.51 8.96 -6.58
C VAL A 180 18.07 7.60 -6.12
#